data_6e8a9f7561721d192356a8fd8460b3fd
#
_entry.id   6e8a9f7561721d192356a8fd8460b3fd
#
_cell.length_a   1.000
_cell.length_b   1.000
_cell.length_c   1.000
_cell.angle_alpha   90.00
_cell.angle_beta   90.00
_cell.angle_gamma   90.00
#
_symmetry.space_group_name_H-M   'P 1'
#
loop_
_entity.id
_entity.type
_entity.pdbx_description
1 polymer ?
#
loop_
_entity_poly.entity_id
_entity_poly.type
_entity_poly.pdbx_seq_one_letter_code
_entity_poly.pdbx_strand_id
1 'polypeptide(L)'
;MSSRAHSLTSIAAASLIAALTVFGGASLAATGATKDQAVAMVKKAVDAIEAEGPGKAYPEISNPSGRFVDRDLYIEVYGLDGMVLAHGAHAKRIGTNQIADKDPDGKAFVKERVELAATHPSFWQTYKFMNPVTQKVEPKDMYCERLDQTVVCGGVYQL
;
A
#
# COMPACT_ATOMS: atom_id res chain seq x y z
N MET A 1 44.03 -62.69 57.45
CA MET A 1 44.96 -62.31 56.37
C MET A 1 44.21 -61.34 55.47
N SER A 2 44.74 -60.12 55.41
CA SER A 2 44.20 -58.90 54.96
C SER A 2 44.28 -58.78 53.43
N SER A 3 43.26 -58.31 52.77
CA SER A 3 43.43 -57.76 51.43
C SER A 3 42.46 -56.60 51.21
N ARG A 4 43.08 -55.43 51.11
CA ARG A 4 42.41 -54.13 50.88
C ARG A 4 42.11 -53.98 49.40
N ALA A 5 40.89 -53.72 49.06
CA ALA A 5 40.51 -53.28 47.77
C ALA A 5 40.41 -51.76 47.75
N HIS A 6 41.12 -51.11 46.85
CA HIS A 6 41.07 -49.65 46.59
C HIS A 6 39.97 -49.36 45.59
N SER A 7 39.04 -48.54 46.06
CA SER A 7 38.00 -48.00 45.21
C SER A 7 38.52 -46.78 44.47
N LEU A 8 38.51 -46.80 43.13
CA LEU A 8 38.80 -45.65 42.27
C LEU A 8 37.50 -44.98 41.91
N THR A 9 37.27 -43.81 42.48
CA THR A 9 36.15 -42.94 42.14
C THR A 9 36.46 -42.19 40.85
N SER A 10 35.76 -42.56 39.76
CA SER A 10 35.83 -41.81 38.51
C SER A 10 34.88 -40.62 38.58
N ILE A 11 35.43 -39.41 38.49
CA ILE A 11 34.69 -38.15 38.37
C ILE A 11 34.35 -37.95 36.91
N ALA A 12 33.07 -38.13 36.54
CA ALA A 12 32.58 -37.80 35.23
C ALA A 12 32.28 -36.29 35.16
N ALA A 13 33.08 -35.55 34.40
CA ALA A 13 32.83 -34.16 34.10
C ALA A 13 31.72 -34.05 33.02
N ALA A 14 30.57 -33.62 33.43
CA ALA A 14 29.47 -33.33 32.48
C ALA A 14 29.68 -31.92 31.88
N SER A 15 30.10 -31.88 30.63
CA SER A 15 30.18 -30.63 29.84
C SER A 15 28.78 -30.20 29.39
N LEU A 16 28.27 -29.16 30.00
CA LEU A 16 27.03 -28.51 29.59
C LEU A 16 27.35 -27.64 28.35
N ILE A 17 26.96 -28.10 27.17
CA ILE A 17 26.95 -27.29 25.94
C ILE A 17 25.67 -26.47 25.94
N ALA A 18 25.76 -25.20 26.30
CA ALA A 18 24.65 -24.23 26.14
C ALA A 18 24.52 -23.89 24.65
N ALA A 19 23.53 -24.48 23.98
CA ALA A 19 23.15 -24.10 22.62
C ALA A 19 22.44 -22.72 22.68
N LEU A 20 23.17 -21.66 22.32
CA LEU A 20 22.56 -20.37 22.06
C LEU A 20 21.72 -20.47 20.76
N THR A 21 20.42 -20.64 20.89
CA THR A 21 19.49 -20.46 19.78
C THR A 21 19.34 -18.96 19.55
N VAL A 22 20.05 -18.45 18.55
CA VAL A 22 19.79 -17.10 18.02
C VAL A 22 18.44 -17.16 17.29
N PHE A 23 17.37 -16.74 17.97
CA PHE A 23 16.12 -16.39 17.31
C PHE A 23 16.38 -15.15 16.45
N GLY A 24 16.72 -15.37 15.19
CA GLY A 24 16.67 -14.35 14.17
C GLY A 24 15.24 -13.88 14.03
N GLY A 25 14.86 -12.83 14.76
CA GLY A 25 13.60 -12.15 14.54
C GLY A 25 13.62 -11.61 13.12
N ALA A 26 12.91 -12.26 12.19
CA ALA A 26 12.57 -11.65 10.93
C ALA A 26 11.76 -10.40 11.27
N SER A 27 12.40 -9.23 11.16
CA SER A 27 11.70 -7.97 11.17
C SER A 27 10.72 -8.03 10.00
N LEU A 28 9.45 -8.26 10.30
CA LEU A 28 8.38 -7.98 9.37
C LEU A 28 8.40 -6.46 9.18
N ALA A 29 9.25 -5.98 8.29
CA ALA A 29 9.08 -4.67 7.71
C ALA A 29 7.62 -4.64 7.26
N ALA A 30 6.84 -3.70 7.77
CA ALA A 30 5.49 -3.45 7.30
C ALA A 30 5.63 -3.05 5.82
N THR A 31 5.54 -4.05 4.95
CA THR A 31 5.74 -3.86 3.53
C THR A 31 4.49 -3.22 2.98
N GLY A 32 4.50 -1.89 2.86
CA GLY A 32 3.56 -1.17 2.01
C GLY A 32 3.55 -1.76 0.59
N ALA A 33 2.62 -1.37 -0.21
CA ALA A 33 2.61 -1.75 -1.61
C ALA A 33 3.79 -1.12 -2.36
N THR A 34 4.23 -1.73 -3.46
CA THR A 34 5.31 -1.22 -4.30
C THR A 34 4.78 -0.38 -5.46
N LYS A 35 5.65 0.45 -6.07
CA LYS A 35 5.31 1.23 -7.28
C LYS A 35 4.86 0.33 -8.43
N ASP A 36 5.49 -0.83 -8.64
CA ASP A 36 5.09 -1.78 -9.68
C ASP A 36 3.70 -2.35 -9.42
N GLN A 37 3.35 -2.60 -8.16
CA GLN A 37 2.00 -3.02 -7.76
C GLN A 37 0.97 -1.92 -8.02
N ALA A 38 1.31 -0.64 -7.77
CA ALA A 38 0.44 0.48 -8.09
C ALA A 38 0.15 0.57 -9.59
N VAL A 39 1.20 0.52 -10.44
CA VAL A 39 1.06 0.50 -11.90
C VAL A 39 0.19 -0.66 -12.35
N ALA A 40 0.45 -1.87 -11.86
CA ALA A 40 -0.32 -3.06 -12.23
C ALA A 40 -1.80 -2.96 -11.82
N MET A 41 -2.07 -2.42 -10.63
CA MET A 41 -3.44 -2.27 -10.15
C MET A 41 -4.21 -1.18 -10.91
N VAL A 42 -3.56 -0.06 -11.27
CA VAL A 42 -4.17 0.99 -12.11
C VAL A 42 -4.53 0.44 -13.48
N LYS A 43 -3.62 -0.27 -14.16
CA LYS A 43 -3.91 -0.91 -15.45
C LYS A 43 -5.09 -1.88 -15.36
N LYS A 44 -5.11 -2.73 -14.34
CA LYS A 44 -6.23 -3.63 -14.08
C LYS A 44 -7.56 -2.89 -13.87
N ALA A 45 -7.53 -1.71 -13.23
CA ALA A 45 -8.72 -0.89 -13.04
C ALA A 45 -9.18 -0.23 -14.35
N VAL A 46 -8.25 0.27 -15.17
CA VAL A 46 -8.53 0.78 -16.52
C VAL A 46 -9.18 -0.31 -17.37
N ASP A 47 -8.56 -1.49 -17.46
CA ASP A 47 -9.11 -2.64 -18.21
C ASP A 47 -10.54 -3.00 -17.75
N ALA A 48 -10.79 -2.98 -16.44
CA ALA A 48 -12.12 -3.26 -15.89
C ALA A 48 -13.15 -2.19 -16.27
N ILE A 49 -12.77 -0.91 -16.23
CA ILE A 49 -13.67 0.19 -16.64
C ILE A 49 -13.99 0.09 -18.12
N GLU A 50 -13.03 -0.21 -18.98
CA GLU A 50 -13.22 -0.39 -20.43
C GLU A 50 -14.10 -1.60 -20.74
N ALA A 51 -13.85 -2.74 -20.09
CA ALA A 51 -14.56 -4.00 -20.37
C ALA A 51 -15.98 -4.05 -19.79
N GLU A 52 -16.17 -3.50 -18.59
CA GLU A 52 -17.41 -3.68 -17.80
C GLU A 52 -18.26 -2.41 -17.73
N GLY A 53 -17.68 -1.28 -18.11
CA GLY A 53 -18.27 0.05 -17.99
C GLY A 53 -18.22 0.63 -16.56
N PRO A 54 -18.32 1.96 -16.44
CA PRO A 54 -18.22 2.65 -15.16
C PRO A 54 -19.32 2.24 -14.15
N GLY A 55 -20.52 1.91 -14.64
CA GLY A 55 -21.65 1.51 -13.78
C GLY A 55 -21.38 0.24 -12.97
N LYS A 56 -20.52 -0.66 -13.45
CA LYS A 56 -20.11 -1.88 -12.74
C LYS A 56 -18.74 -1.73 -12.10
N ALA A 57 -17.77 -1.16 -12.79
CA ALA A 57 -16.39 -1.05 -12.33
C ALA A 57 -16.25 -0.10 -11.12
N TYR A 58 -16.93 1.05 -11.07
CA TYR A 58 -16.80 2.00 -9.97
C TYR A 58 -17.28 1.46 -8.62
N PRO A 59 -18.41 0.76 -8.50
CA PRO A 59 -18.78 0.06 -7.28
C PRO A 59 -17.74 -0.97 -6.81
N GLU A 60 -17.14 -1.73 -7.75
CA GLU A 60 -16.07 -2.69 -7.41
C GLU A 60 -14.79 -1.99 -6.93
N ILE A 61 -14.37 -0.92 -7.60
CA ILE A 61 -13.22 -0.09 -7.21
C ILE A 61 -13.44 0.51 -5.82
N SER A 62 -14.68 0.87 -5.50
CA SER A 62 -15.05 1.49 -4.22
C SER A 62 -15.28 0.49 -3.09
N ASN A 63 -15.14 -0.81 -3.35
CA ASN A 63 -15.25 -1.84 -2.32
C ASN A 63 -13.92 -1.97 -1.54
N PRO A 64 -13.87 -1.60 -0.24
CA PRO A 64 -12.64 -1.63 0.54
C PRO A 64 -12.08 -3.04 0.79
N SER A 65 -12.89 -4.08 0.55
CA SER A 65 -12.46 -5.49 0.61
C SER A 65 -12.37 -6.12 -0.78
N GLY A 66 -12.38 -5.32 -1.83
CA GLY A 66 -12.40 -5.76 -3.22
C GLY A 66 -11.01 -5.92 -3.83
N ARG A 67 -11.01 -6.33 -5.11
CA ARG A 67 -9.80 -6.63 -5.91
C ARG A 67 -8.95 -5.40 -6.27
N PHE A 68 -9.39 -4.19 -5.91
CA PHE A 68 -8.73 -2.92 -6.18
C PHE A 68 -8.21 -2.24 -4.91
N VAL A 69 -8.09 -3.02 -3.82
CA VAL A 69 -7.46 -2.61 -2.55
C VAL A 69 -6.49 -3.71 -2.12
N ASP A 70 -5.25 -3.33 -1.79
CA ASP A 70 -4.23 -4.23 -1.23
C ASP A 70 -3.39 -3.45 -0.22
N ARG A 71 -3.58 -3.73 1.07
CA ARG A 71 -2.90 -3.05 2.19
C ARG A 71 -3.15 -1.52 2.17
N ASP A 72 -2.14 -0.71 1.88
CA ASP A 72 -2.19 0.74 1.76
C ASP A 72 -2.47 1.25 0.34
N LEU A 73 -2.40 0.35 -0.66
CA LEU A 73 -2.71 0.64 -2.06
C LEU A 73 -4.20 0.48 -2.33
N TYR A 74 -4.81 1.48 -2.92
CA TYR A 74 -6.19 1.46 -3.40
C TYR A 74 -6.34 2.31 -4.66
N ILE A 75 -7.39 2.03 -5.44
CA ILE A 75 -7.71 2.81 -6.63
C ILE A 75 -8.68 3.94 -6.30
N GLU A 76 -8.47 5.07 -6.96
CA GLU A 76 -9.37 6.23 -7.00
C GLU A 76 -9.58 6.64 -8.46
N VAL A 77 -10.80 7.08 -8.79
CA VAL A 77 -11.15 7.59 -10.10
C VAL A 77 -11.71 8.99 -9.95
N TYR A 78 -11.17 9.93 -10.72
CA TYR A 78 -11.63 11.32 -10.76
C TYR A 78 -12.10 11.68 -12.17
N GLY A 79 -13.15 12.51 -12.25
CA GLY A 79 -13.42 13.29 -13.44
C GLY A 79 -12.36 14.37 -13.64
N LEU A 80 -12.16 14.85 -14.87
CA LEU A 80 -11.23 15.95 -15.15
C LEU A 80 -11.68 17.29 -14.55
N ASP A 81 -12.88 17.36 -14.00
CA ASP A 81 -13.42 18.48 -13.22
C ASP A 81 -13.08 18.39 -11.71
N GLY A 82 -12.39 17.31 -11.27
CA GLY A 82 -12.06 17.05 -9.87
C GLY A 82 -13.13 16.34 -9.07
N MET A 83 -14.22 15.87 -9.69
CA MET A 83 -15.24 15.05 -9.05
C MET A 83 -14.71 13.66 -8.74
N VAL A 84 -14.87 13.17 -7.52
CA VAL A 84 -14.52 11.78 -7.16
C VAL A 84 -15.61 10.84 -7.63
N LEU A 85 -15.28 9.91 -8.51
CA LEU A 85 -16.21 8.95 -9.11
C LEU A 85 -16.16 7.58 -8.43
N ALA A 86 -14.96 7.16 -7.98
CA ALA A 86 -14.76 5.94 -7.21
C ALA A 86 -13.57 6.10 -6.25
N HIS A 87 -13.60 5.39 -5.10
CA HIS A 87 -12.53 5.49 -4.11
C HIS A 87 -12.48 4.28 -3.19
N GLY A 88 -11.42 3.46 -3.28
CA GLY A 88 -11.27 2.19 -2.57
C GLY A 88 -11.12 2.29 -1.05
N ALA A 89 -10.66 3.43 -0.51
CA ALA A 89 -10.43 3.58 0.93
C ALA A 89 -11.37 4.58 1.62
N HIS A 90 -11.93 5.57 0.90
CA HIS A 90 -12.70 6.65 1.52
C HIS A 90 -14.02 6.90 0.78
N ALA A 91 -15.02 6.03 1.01
CA ALA A 91 -16.32 6.09 0.36
C ALA A 91 -17.04 7.45 0.51
N LYS A 92 -16.81 8.16 1.61
CA LYS A 92 -17.41 9.50 1.86
C LYS A 92 -16.93 10.58 0.89
N ARG A 93 -15.84 10.34 0.17
CA ARG A 93 -15.33 11.29 -0.84
C ARG A 93 -16.04 11.15 -2.18
N ILE A 94 -16.66 10.00 -2.45
CA ILE A 94 -17.38 9.74 -3.72
C ILE A 94 -18.54 10.74 -3.89
N GLY A 95 -18.64 11.33 -5.07
CA GLY A 95 -19.64 12.34 -5.40
C GLY A 95 -19.30 13.75 -4.87
N THR A 96 -18.11 13.97 -4.29
CA THR A 96 -17.66 15.31 -3.91
C THR A 96 -16.61 15.84 -4.90
N ASN A 97 -16.63 17.14 -5.15
CA ASN A 97 -15.59 17.80 -5.96
C ASN A 97 -14.42 18.20 -5.06
N GLN A 98 -13.23 17.75 -5.41
CA GLN A 98 -12.02 17.94 -4.61
C GLN A 98 -10.93 18.76 -5.31
N ILE A 99 -11.28 19.47 -6.34
CA ILE A 99 -10.34 20.29 -7.12
C ILE A 99 -9.58 21.33 -6.25
N ALA A 100 -10.20 21.81 -5.17
CA ALA A 100 -9.63 22.78 -4.25
C ALA A 100 -8.90 22.16 -3.05
N ASP A 101 -8.92 20.83 -2.91
CA ASP A 101 -8.27 20.14 -1.80
C ASP A 101 -6.76 20.32 -1.83
N LYS A 102 -6.20 20.55 -0.64
CA LYS A 102 -4.77 20.72 -0.45
C LYS A 102 -4.24 19.72 0.57
N ASP A 103 -3.02 19.30 0.36
CA ASP A 103 -2.28 18.54 1.35
C ASP A 103 -1.78 19.47 2.50
N PRO A 104 -1.17 18.92 3.58
CA PRO A 104 -0.65 19.74 4.69
C PRO A 104 0.43 20.74 4.29
N ASP A 105 1.12 20.56 3.17
CA ASP A 105 2.11 21.51 2.66
C ASP A 105 1.48 22.58 1.74
N GLY A 106 0.14 22.54 1.57
CA GLY A 106 -0.60 23.49 0.75
C GLY A 106 -0.66 23.15 -0.74
N LYS A 107 -0.19 21.96 -1.14
CA LYS A 107 -0.21 21.47 -2.53
C LYS A 107 -1.63 21.12 -2.95
N ALA A 108 -2.14 21.78 -3.99
CA ALA A 108 -3.45 21.48 -4.59
C ALA A 108 -3.35 20.21 -5.48
N PHE A 109 -3.27 19.04 -4.84
CA PHE A 109 -2.90 17.79 -5.50
C PHE A 109 -3.95 17.28 -6.49
N VAL A 110 -5.24 17.51 -6.26
CA VAL A 110 -6.28 17.13 -7.24
C VAL A 110 -6.24 18.03 -8.46
N LYS A 111 -6.06 19.34 -8.27
CA LYS A 111 -5.90 20.30 -9.38
C LYS A 111 -4.70 19.93 -10.26
N GLU A 112 -3.53 19.73 -9.67
CA GLU A 112 -2.33 19.30 -10.39
C GLU A 112 -2.55 17.97 -11.14
N ARG A 113 -3.27 17.01 -10.53
CA ARG A 113 -3.59 15.71 -11.13
C ARG A 113 -4.39 15.86 -12.42
N VAL A 114 -5.44 16.67 -12.42
CA VAL A 114 -6.27 16.87 -13.62
C VAL A 114 -5.53 17.69 -14.69
N GLU A 115 -4.68 18.63 -14.30
CA GLU A 115 -3.79 19.37 -15.21
C GLU A 115 -2.77 18.44 -15.89
N LEU A 116 -2.13 17.54 -15.12
CA LEU A 116 -1.23 16.52 -15.67
C LEU A 116 -1.97 15.56 -16.61
N ALA A 117 -3.16 15.09 -16.22
CA ALA A 117 -3.98 14.21 -17.05
C ALA A 117 -4.41 14.88 -18.38
N ALA A 118 -4.51 16.21 -18.43
CA ALA A 118 -4.85 16.91 -19.67
C ALA A 118 -3.74 16.79 -20.74
N THR A 119 -2.49 16.59 -20.34
CA THR A 119 -1.31 16.62 -21.22
C THR A 119 -0.51 15.32 -21.26
N HIS A 120 -0.74 14.40 -20.32
CA HIS A 120 0.00 13.14 -20.21
C HIS A 120 -0.98 11.97 -20.15
N PRO A 121 -0.77 10.90 -20.92
CA PRO A 121 -1.58 9.70 -20.85
C PRO A 121 -1.36 8.94 -19.54
N SER A 122 -0.18 9.04 -18.94
CA SER A 122 0.17 8.51 -17.64
C SER A 122 1.25 9.33 -16.96
N PHE A 123 1.25 9.36 -15.62
CA PHE A 123 2.22 10.15 -14.85
C PHE A 123 2.31 9.69 -13.40
N TRP A 124 3.38 10.11 -12.74
CA TRP A 124 3.53 10.02 -11.29
C TRP A 124 3.36 11.40 -10.66
N GLN A 125 2.74 11.42 -9.47
CA GLN A 125 2.56 12.62 -8.64
C GLN A 125 2.89 12.29 -7.19
N THR A 126 3.61 13.17 -6.48
CA THR A 126 3.87 13.01 -5.03
C THR A 126 3.14 14.10 -4.25
N TYR A 127 2.46 13.71 -3.17
CA TYR A 127 1.79 14.59 -2.22
C TYR A 127 1.65 13.89 -0.87
N LYS A 128 1.22 14.58 0.19
CA LYS A 128 0.97 13.99 1.50
C LYS A 128 -0.49 13.62 1.68
N PHE A 129 -0.76 12.41 2.16
CA PHE A 129 -2.12 11.97 2.42
C PHE A 129 -2.21 11.00 3.59
N MET A 130 -3.42 10.83 4.15
CA MET A 130 -3.69 9.88 5.23
C MET A 130 -3.53 8.45 4.73
N ASN A 131 -2.58 7.72 5.29
CA ASN A 131 -2.41 6.29 5.03
C ASN A 131 -3.53 5.51 5.75
N PRO A 132 -4.34 4.70 5.04
CA PRO A 132 -5.46 3.99 5.65
C PRO A 132 -5.05 2.90 6.65
N VAL A 133 -3.80 2.42 6.57
CA VAL A 133 -3.27 1.38 7.46
C VAL A 133 -2.66 1.99 8.72
N THR A 134 -1.75 2.97 8.57
CA THR A 134 -1.03 3.59 9.71
C THR A 134 -1.82 4.69 10.38
N GLN A 135 -2.86 5.23 9.74
CA GLN A 135 -3.64 6.40 10.17
C GLN A 135 -2.79 7.65 10.37
N LYS A 136 -1.68 7.75 9.65
CA LYS A 136 -0.78 8.90 9.66
C LYS A 136 -0.77 9.60 8.31
N VAL A 137 -0.49 10.90 8.31
CA VAL A 137 -0.22 11.63 7.07
C VAL A 137 1.22 11.34 6.65
N GLU A 138 1.37 10.72 5.50
CA GLU A 138 2.64 10.25 4.96
C GLU A 138 2.80 10.69 3.50
N PRO A 139 4.04 10.84 2.99
CA PRO A 139 4.25 11.04 1.56
C PRO A 139 3.70 9.87 0.76
N LYS A 140 2.97 10.19 -0.32
CA LYS A 140 2.35 9.22 -1.22
C LYS A 140 2.80 9.47 -2.65
N ASP A 141 3.34 8.44 -3.29
CA ASP A 141 3.60 8.43 -4.73
C ASP A 141 2.40 7.83 -5.44
N MET A 142 1.71 8.63 -6.23
CA MET A 142 0.50 8.28 -6.96
C MET A 142 0.81 8.10 -8.43
N TYR A 143 0.55 6.91 -8.97
CA TYR A 143 0.54 6.65 -10.40
C TYR A 143 -0.87 6.85 -10.96
N CYS A 144 -0.99 7.52 -12.08
CA CYS A 144 -2.26 7.81 -12.74
C CYS A 144 -2.20 7.49 -14.23
N GLU A 145 -3.31 7.00 -14.77
CA GLU A 145 -3.56 6.88 -16.21
C GLU A 145 -4.83 7.63 -16.59
N ARG A 146 -4.77 8.38 -17.67
CA ARG A 146 -5.95 9.02 -18.24
C ARG A 146 -6.79 8.00 -19.00
N LEU A 147 -8.10 8.02 -18.76
CA LEU A 147 -9.10 7.25 -19.49
C LEU A 147 -10.25 8.20 -19.87
N ASP A 148 -10.31 8.59 -21.14
CA ASP A 148 -11.28 9.54 -21.68
C ASP A 148 -11.37 10.86 -20.87
N GLN A 149 -12.51 11.10 -20.21
CA GLN A 149 -12.79 12.26 -19.36
C GLN A 149 -12.50 12.00 -17.88
N THR A 150 -11.76 10.92 -17.58
CA THR A 150 -11.40 10.53 -16.22
C THR A 150 -9.91 10.28 -16.07
N VAL A 151 -9.46 10.25 -14.83
CA VAL A 151 -8.12 9.81 -14.46
C VAL A 151 -8.23 8.73 -13.39
N VAL A 152 -7.61 7.58 -13.65
CA VAL A 152 -7.58 6.40 -12.77
C VAL A 152 -6.23 6.36 -12.07
N CYS A 153 -6.23 6.35 -10.76
CA CYS A 153 -5.02 6.49 -9.95
C CYS A 153 -4.92 5.42 -8.87
N GLY A 154 -3.69 5.02 -8.57
CA GLY A 154 -3.34 4.18 -7.43
C GLY A 154 -1.98 4.60 -6.87
N GLY A 155 -1.82 4.64 -5.56
CA GLY A 155 -0.60 5.16 -4.97
C GLY A 155 -0.11 4.36 -3.78
N VAL A 156 1.20 4.47 -3.53
CA VAL A 156 1.92 3.82 -2.45
C VAL A 156 2.49 4.87 -1.51
N TYR A 157 2.56 4.54 -0.22
CA TYR A 157 3.11 5.42 0.79
C TYR A 157 4.60 5.15 0.98
N GLN A 158 5.35 6.21 1.20
CA GLN A 158 6.78 6.13 1.55
C GLN A 158 6.85 5.91 3.08
N LEU A 159 7.22 4.68 3.47
CA LEU A 159 7.36 4.26 4.87
C LEU A 159 8.77 4.51 5.39
#